data_e59259513a7f927d02c624e8bd9418fe
#
_entry.id   e59259513a7f927d02c624e8bd9418fe
#
_cell.length_a   1.000
_cell.length_b   1.000
_cell.length_c   1.000
_cell.angle_alpha   90.00
_cell.angle_beta   90.00
_cell.angle_gamma   90.00
#
_symmetry.space_group_name_H-M   'P 1'
#
loop_
_entity.id
_entity.type
_entity.pdbx_description
1 polymer ?
#
loop_
_entity_poly.entity_id
_entity_poly.type
_entity_poly.pdbx_seq_one_letter_code
_entity_poly.pdbx_strand_id
1 'polypeptide(L)'
;MPKTTPAQNKAIVLEAFDTLFNKRDYAAAERFWSPNYIQHSAHIAPGREGLFALVRSAPDTLRYENQRIVAEGDYVIAHGRFTGMGRPAAWIAADIVRFEDGLLAEHWDVLQDEATQAESVSGLPMFGDRFPS
;
A
#
# COMPACT_ATOMS: atom_id res chain seq x y z
N MET A 1 -12.21 3.87 20.64
CA MET A 1 -10.85 3.29 20.55
C MET A 1 -9.82 4.39 20.82
N PRO A 2 -8.78 4.09 21.56
CA PRO A 2 -7.75 5.09 21.82
C PRO A 2 -6.96 5.40 20.55
N LYS A 3 -6.48 6.63 20.50
CA LYS A 3 -5.62 7.08 19.41
C LYS A 3 -4.26 6.39 19.48
N THR A 4 -3.75 5.95 18.35
CA THR A 4 -2.43 5.32 18.26
C THR A 4 -1.35 6.37 17.97
N THR A 5 -0.11 6.04 18.35
CA THR A 5 1.05 6.90 18.12
C THR A 5 1.56 6.75 16.67
N PRO A 6 2.34 7.73 16.18
CA PRO A 6 2.97 7.58 14.86
C PRO A 6 3.78 6.28 14.71
N ALA A 7 4.54 5.90 15.73
CA ALA A 7 5.29 4.64 15.69
C ALA A 7 4.38 3.42 15.58
N GLN A 8 3.28 3.41 16.34
CA GLN A 8 2.27 2.35 16.24
C GLN A 8 1.62 2.34 14.87
N ASN A 9 1.30 3.51 14.32
CA ASN A 9 0.65 3.63 13.01
C ASN A 9 1.52 3.05 11.90
N LYS A 10 2.84 3.28 11.93
CA LYS A 10 3.76 2.67 10.96
C LYS A 10 3.71 1.14 11.04
N ALA A 11 3.78 0.58 12.25
CA ALA A 11 3.73 -0.86 12.44
C ALA A 11 2.40 -1.44 11.96
N ILE A 12 1.29 -0.74 12.22
CA ILE A 12 -0.04 -1.17 11.81
C ILE A 12 -0.16 -1.19 10.28
N VAL A 13 0.34 -0.16 9.59
CA VAL A 13 0.30 -0.12 8.12
C VAL A 13 1.07 -1.30 7.53
N LEU A 14 2.28 -1.58 8.02
CA LEU A 14 3.08 -2.69 7.53
C LEU A 14 2.36 -4.03 7.74
N GLU A 15 1.78 -4.25 8.91
CA GLU A 15 1.03 -5.47 9.19
C GLU A 15 -0.24 -5.57 8.36
N ALA A 16 -0.98 -4.46 8.23
CA ALA A 16 -2.22 -4.43 7.45
C ALA A 16 -1.96 -4.72 5.98
N PHE A 17 -0.93 -4.11 5.41
CA PHE A 17 -0.59 -4.31 4.00
C PHE A 17 -0.11 -5.76 3.75
N ASP A 18 0.70 -6.30 4.65
CA ASP A 18 1.14 -7.69 4.54
C ASP A 18 -0.05 -8.65 4.63
N THR A 19 -0.96 -8.40 5.57
CA THR A 19 -2.16 -9.24 5.78
C THR A 19 -3.06 -9.23 4.55
N LEU A 20 -3.30 -8.06 3.96
CA LEU A 20 -4.21 -7.94 2.82
C LEU A 20 -3.56 -8.35 1.51
N PHE A 21 -2.41 -7.77 1.17
CA PHE A 21 -1.82 -7.95 -0.16
C PHE A 21 -1.04 -9.27 -0.29
N ASN A 22 -0.31 -9.65 0.74
CA ASN A 22 0.56 -10.82 0.70
C ASN A 22 -0.12 -12.09 1.19
N LYS A 23 -0.78 -12.02 2.34
CA LYS A 23 -1.47 -13.17 2.93
C LYS A 23 -2.87 -13.35 2.39
N ARG A 24 -3.49 -12.28 1.90
CA ARG A 24 -4.86 -12.26 1.37
C ARG A 24 -5.87 -12.80 2.40
N ASP A 25 -5.62 -12.52 3.67
CA ASP A 25 -6.50 -12.89 4.76
C ASP A 25 -7.48 -11.75 5.01
N TYR A 26 -8.61 -11.81 4.32
CA TYR A 26 -9.60 -10.71 4.34
C TYR A 26 -10.27 -10.56 5.70
N ALA A 27 -10.52 -11.65 6.39
CA ALA A 27 -11.13 -11.60 7.72
C ALA A 27 -10.20 -10.89 8.72
N ALA A 28 -8.91 -11.21 8.70
CA ALA A 28 -7.92 -10.55 9.54
C ALA A 28 -7.72 -9.08 9.11
N ALA A 29 -7.68 -8.82 7.81
CA ALA A 29 -7.48 -7.48 7.27
C ALA A 29 -8.59 -6.51 7.68
N GLU A 30 -9.82 -7.00 7.76
CA GLU A 30 -11.00 -6.19 8.10
C GLU A 30 -10.82 -5.43 9.42
N ARG A 31 -10.02 -5.96 10.34
CA ARG A 31 -9.77 -5.34 11.65
C ARG A 31 -8.88 -4.12 11.57
N PHE A 32 -8.13 -3.94 10.48
CA PHE A 32 -7.22 -2.82 10.32
C PHE A 32 -7.87 -1.63 9.62
N TRP A 33 -8.84 -1.88 8.74
CA TRP A 33 -9.49 -0.83 7.96
C TRP A 33 -10.80 -0.40 8.60
N SER A 34 -11.01 0.93 8.67
CA SER A 34 -12.26 1.48 9.15
C SER A 34 -13.44 1.03 8.28
N PRO A 35 -14.59 0.71 8.88
CA PRO A 35 -15.81 0.45 8.08
C PRO A 35 -16.25 1.69 7.28
N ASN A 36 -15.78 2.86 7.67
CA ASN A 36 -16.07 4.14 6.99
C ASN A 36 -14.87 4.62 6.15
N TYR A 37 -14.03 3.70 5.74
CA TYR A 37 -12.79 3.99 5.00
C TYR A 37 -13.06 4.81 3.74
N ILE A 38 -12.28 5.89 3.56
CA ILE A 38 -12.39 6.83 2.45
C ILE A 38 -11.24 6.57 1.46
N GLN A 39 -11.59 6.29 0.21
CA GLN A 39 -10.62 5.95 -0.82
C GLN A 39 -10.49 7.05 -1.86
N HIS A 40 -9.26 7.59 -2.02
CA HIS A 40 -8.95 8.60 -3.04
C HIS A 40 -8.14 8.03 -4.21
N SER A 41 -7.69 6.80 -4.14
CA SER A 41 -6.94 6.21 -5.26
C SER A 41 -7.81 6.19 -6.51
N ALA A 42 -7.25 6.65 -7.63
CA ALA A 42 -7.95 6.66 -8.90
C ALA A 42 -8.23 5.26 -9.45
N HIS A 43 -7.60 4.24 -8.86
CA HIS A 43 -7.66 2.86 -9.36
C HIS A 43 -8.50 1.93 -8.49
N ILE A 44 -9.07 2.43 -7.39
CA ILE A 44 -9.75 1.59 -6.39
C ILE A 44 -11.16 2.11 -6.15
N ALA A 45 -12.14 1.20 -6.18
CA ALA A 45 -13.53 1.54 -5.90
C ALA A 45 -13.71 1.98 -4.44
N PRO A 46 -14.79 2.68 -4.09
CA PRO A 46 -14.95 3.26 -2.76
C PRO A 46 -15.01 2.24 -1.63
N GLY A 47 -14.60 2.68 -0.46
CA GLY A 47 -14.69 1.93 0.78
C GLY A 47 -13.68 0.80 0.88
N ARG A 48 -13.63 0.15 2.04
CA ARG A 48 -12.74 -0.99 2.21
C ARG A 48 -13.17 -2.17 1.33
N GLU A 49 -14.46 -2.27 1.03
CA GLU A 49 -14.99 -3.29 0.14
C GLU A 49 -14.39 -3.16 -1.26
N GLY A 50 -14.22 -1.92 -1.75
CA GLY A 50 -13.61 -1.67 -3.06
C GLY A 50 -12.16 -2.11 -3.08
N LEU A 51 -11.42 -1.82 -2.01
CA LEU A 51 -10.02 -2.25 -1.88
C LEU A 51 -9.93 -3.78 -1.82
N PHE A 52 -10.76 -4.42 -1.01
CA PHE A 52 -10.72 -5.88 -0.86
C PHE A 52 -11.13 -6.57 -2.16
N ALA A 53 -12.11 -6.02 -2.88
CA ALA A 53 -12.52 -6.53 -4.19
C ALA A 53 -11.39 -6.46 -5.21
N LEU A 54 -10.62 -5.36 -5.21
CA LEU A 54 -9.44 -5.22 -6.08
C LEU A 54 -8.44 -6.34 -5.81
N VAL A 55 -8.13 -6.60 -4.55
CA VAL A 55 -7.17 -7.64 -4.18
C VAL A 55 -7.69 -9.03 -4.58
N ARG A 56 -8.99 -9.29 -4.36
CA ARG A 56 -9.59 -10.58 -4.77
C ARG A 56 -9.51 -10.82 -6.26
N SER A 57 -9.61 -9.75 -7.07
CA SER A 57 -9.54 -9.85 -8.52
C SER A 57 -8.11 -9.94 -9.05
N ALA A 58 -7.12 -9.64 -8.23
CA ALA A 58 -5.72 -9.67 -8.63
C ALA A 58 -5.19 -11.11 -8.68
N PRO A 59 -4.16 -11.40 -9.53
CA PRO A 59 -3.55 -12.72 -9.55
C PRO A 59 -2.98 -13.13 -8.19
N ASP A 60 -2.81 -14.43 -7.98
CA ASP A 60 -2.22 -14.98 -6.76
C ASP A 60 -0.77 -14.55 -6.57
N THR A 61 -0.15 -14.06 -7.61
CA THR A 61 1.23 -13.59 -7.60
C THR A 61 1.40 -12.19 -7.02
N LEU A 62 0.30 -11.49 -6.73
CA LEU A 62 0.37 -10.15 -6.13
C LEU A 62 1.23 -10.17 -4.87
N ARG A 63 2.19 -9.24 -4.81
CA ARG A 63 3.05 -9.04 -3.63
C ARG A 63 3.28 -7.57 -3.41
N TYR A 64 3.31 -7.18 -2.14
CA TYR A 64 3.70 -5.85 -1.69
C TYR A 64 5.02 -5.94 -0.94
N GLU A 65 5.94 -5.03 -1.26
CA GLU A 65 7.21 -4.85 -0.55
C GLU A 65 7.31 -3.39 -0.11
N ASN A 66 7.77 -3.16 1.11
CA ASN A 66 7.98 -1.81 1.63
C ASN A 66 9.47 -1.49 1.65
N GLN A 67 9.85 -0.29 1.17
CA GLN A 67 11.22 0.19 1.23
C GLN A 67 11.43 1.12 2.41
N ARG A 68 10.55 2.10 2.57
CA ARG A 68 10.59 3.06 3.67
C ARG A 68 9.21 3.47 4.08
N ILE A 69 9.08 3.85 5.34
CA ILE A 69 7.81 4.27 5.90
C ILE A 69 8.07 5.37 6.92
N VAL A 70 7.28 6.42 6.87
CA VAL A 70 7.38 7.55 7.79
C VAL A 70 6.00 7.88 8.34
N ALA A 71 5.95 8.47 9.52
CA ALA A 71 4.68 8.85 10.13
C ALA A 71 4.84 10.14 10.92
N GLU A 72 3.80 10.98 10.85
CA GLU A 72 3.69 12.20 11.62
C GLU A 72 2.22 12.48 11.88
N GLY A 73 1.87 12.80 13.12
CA GLY A 73 0.48 12.99 13.50
C GLY A 73 -0.33 11.71 13.21
N ASP A 74 -1.44 11.88 12.51
CA ASP A 74 -2.31 10.76 12.14
C ASP A 74 -1.97 10.17 10.77
N TYR A 75 -0.91 10.65 10.12
CA TYR A 75 -0.57 10.25 8.75
C TYR A 75 0.63 9.34 8.68
N VAL A 76 0.57 8.38 7.76
CA VAL A 76 1.67 7.48 7.44
C VAL A 76 1.88 7.55 5.93
N ILE A 77 3.15 7.62 5.51
CA ILE A 77 3.51 7.52 4.10
C ILE A 77 4.41 6.29 3.93
N ALA A 78 3.99 5.38 3.07
CA ALA A 78 4.69 4.13 2.78
C ALA A 78 5.17 4.13 1.33
N HIS A 79 6.48 4.00 1.12
CA HIS A 79 7.08 3.87 -0.19
C HIS A 79 7.28 2.38 -0.46
N GLY A 80 6.55 1.85 -1.43
CA GLY A 80 6.49 0.42 -1.68
C GLY A 80 6.42 0.04 -3.14
N ARG A 81 6.44 -1.27 -3.37
CA ARG A 81 6.35 -1.88 -4.69
C ARG A 81 5.24 -2.92 -4.71
N PHE A 82 4.38 -2.84 -5.72
CA PHE A 82 3.38 -3.86 -5.99
C PHE A 82 3.78 -4.63 -7.25
N THR A 83 4.03 -5.93 -7.11
CA THR A 83 4.38 -6.83 -8.21
C THR A 83 3.33 -7.91 -8.38
N GLY A 84 3.40 -8.62 -9.49
CA GLY A 84 2.54 -9.80 -9.72
C GLY A 84 1.09 -9.48 -9.99
N MET A 85 0.81 -8.27 -10.49
CA MET A 85 -0.56 -7.81 -10.74
C MET A 85 -1.06 -8.12 -12.16
N GLY A 86 -0.29 -8.87 -12.94
CA GLY A 86 -0.65 -9.14 -14.33
C GLY A 86 -0.34 -7.97 -15.27
N ARG A 87 0.46 -7.00 -14.82
CA ARG A 87 0.85 -5.83 -15.60
C ARG A 87 2.28 -6.00 -16.12
N PRO A 88 2.63 -5.35 -17.25
CA PRO A 88 3.99 -5.42 -17.79
C PRO A 88 5.05 -4.87 -16.83
N ALA A 89 4.70 -3.85 -16.02
CA ALA A 89 5.61 -3.25 -15.06
C ALA A 89 4.98 -3.29 -13.67
N ALA A 90 5.83 -3.40 -12.64
CA ALA A 90 5.40 -3.23 -11.26
C ALA A 90 5.01 -1.77 -11.02
N TRP A 91 4.22 -1.52 -10.00
CA TRP A 91 3.93 -0.16 -9.53
C TRP A 91 4.83 0.19 -8.36
N ILE A 92 5.47 1.35 -8.45
CA ILE A 92 6.10 1.99 -7.30
C ILE A 92 5.09 2.98 -6.75
N ALA A 93 4.80 2.85 -5.47
CA ALA A 93 3.72 3.58 -4.84
C ALA A 93 4.19 4.41 -3.67
N ALA A 94 3.66 5.63 -3.56
CA ALA A 94 3.66 6.39 -2.32
C ALA A 94 2.22 6.33 -1.82
N ASP A 95 1.98 5.50 -0.81
CA ASP A 95 0.67 5.35 -0.17
C ASP A 95 0.61 6.26 1.04
N ILE A 96 -0.42 7.11 1.09
CA ILE A 96 -0.65 8.02 2.21
C ILE A 96 -1.90 7.54 2.94
N VAL A 97 -1.76 7.27 4.23
CA VAL A 97 -2.86 6.74 5.05
C VAL A 97 -3.09 7.66 6.23
N ARG A 98 -4.36 8.03 6.46
CA ARG A 98 -4.76 8.74 7.68
C ARG A 98 -5.39 7.75 8.63
N PHE A 99 -4.98 7.83 9.90
CA PHE A 99 -5.52 7.01 10.98
C PHE A 99 -6.61 7.76 11.74
N GLU A 100 -7.59 6.99 12.20
CA GLU A 100 -8.62 7.47 13.13
C GLU A 100 -8.94 6.33 14.08
N ASP A 101 -8.79 6.59 15.39
CA ASP A 101 -9.06 5.58 16.42
C ASP A 101 -8.30 4.27 16.21
N GLY A 102 -7.06 4.36 15.73
CA GLY A 102 -6.21 3.19 15.53
C GLY A 102 -6.49 2.39 14.26
N LEU A 103 -7.36 2.89 13.39
CA LEU A 103 -7.74 2.23 12.14
C LEU A 103 -7.31 3.05 10.92
N LEU A 104 -7.04 2.35 9.81
CA LEU A 104 -6.82 3.01 8.52
C LEU A 104 -8.15 3.60 8.07
N ALA A 105 -8.23 4.92 8.04
CA ALA A 105 -9.49 5.63 7.83
C ALA A 105 -9.60 6.30 6.47
N GLU A 106 -8.46 6.66 5.86
CA GLU A 106 -8.48 7.39 4.59
C GLU A 106 -7.15 7.16 3.86
N HIS A 107 -7.21 7.08 2.54
CA HIS A 107 -6.06 6.70 1.73
C HIS A 107 -5.98 7.52 0.44
N TRP A 108 -4.77 7.95 0.13
CA TRP A 108 -4.38 8.52 -1.16
C TRP A 108 -3.18 7.74 -1.67
N ASP A 109 -2.95 7.74 -2.96
CA ASP A 109 -1.72 7.18 -3.50
C ASP A 109 -1.21 7.97 -4.71
N VAL A 110 0.08 7.80 -4.97
CA VAL A 110 0.73 8.24 -6.19
C VAL A 110 1.45 7.01 -6.73
N LEU A 111 1.09 6.60 -7.94
CA LEU A 111 1.60 5.38 -8.55
C LEU A 111 2.40 5.71 -9.80
N GLN A 112 3.49 4.99 -10.00
CA GLN A 112 4.29 5.10 -11.22
C GLN A 112 4.77 3.72 -11.62
N ASP A 113 4.74 3.42 -12.92
CA ASP A 113 5.32 2.19 -13.44
C ASP A 113 6.82 2.17 -13.15
N GLU A 114 7.31 1.04 -12.68
CA GLU A 114 8.73 0.90 -12.36
C GLU A 114 9.56 0.89 -13.62
N ALA A 115 10.52 1.82 -13.71
CA ALA A 115 11.42 1.91 -14.86
C ALA A 115 12.47 0.82 -14.81
N THR A 116 12.76 0.25 -15.98
CA THR A 116 13.92 -0.65 -16.16
C THR A 116 15.19 0.19 -16.19
N GLN A 117 16.35 -0.49 -16.15
CA GLN A 117 17.63 0.20 -16.26
C GLN A 117 17.73 1.02 -17.55
N ALA A 118 17.23 0.48 -18.66
CA ALA A 118 17.25 1.15 -19.95
C ALA A 118 16.37 2.40 -19.98
N GLU A 119 15.27 2.40 -19.20
CA GLU A 119 14.30 3.48 -19.17
C GLU A 119 14.65 4.58 -18.17
N SER A 120 15.45 4.25 -17.16
CA SER A 120 15.77 5.19 -16.07
C SER A 120 16.75 6.25 -16.52
N VAL A 121 16.27 7.47 -16.66
CA VAL A 121 17.10 8.61 -17.11
C VAL A 121 18.16 8.92 -16.06
N SER A 122 17.87 8.78 -14.77
CA SER A 122 18.83 9.03 -13.69
C SER A 122 19.91 7.94 -13.60
N GLY A 123 19.66 6.78 -14.19
CA GLY A 123 20.55 5.61 -14.06
C GLY A 123 20.43 4.91 -12.71
N LEU A 124 19.46 5.30 -11.89
CA LEU A 124 19.25 4.74 -10.56
C LEU A 124 17.86 4.09 -10.45
N PRO A 125 17.72 3.03 -9.63
CA PRO A 125 16.43 2.36 -9.49
C PRO A 125 15.44 3.19 -8.65
N MET A 126 14.17 3.00 -8.94
CA MET A 126 13.10 3.66 -8.22
C MET A 126 12.82 3.00 -6.86
N PHE A 127 13.24 1.74 -6.69
CA PHE A 127 12.95 0.98 -5.49
C PHE A 127 14.15 0.12 -5.14
N GLY A 128 14.59 0.19 -3.85
CA GLY A 128 15.75 -0.55 -3.39
C GLY A 128 17.02 -0.09 -4.08
N ASP A 129 17.94 -1.03 -4.28
CA ASP A 129 19.26 -0.77 -4.88
C ASP A 129 19.47 -1.51 -6.20
N ARG A 130 18.43 -2.11 -6.75
CA ARG A 130 18.47 -2.89 -7.99
C ARG A 130 17.31 -2.54 -8.90
N PHE A 131 17.53 -2.65 -10.20
CA PHE A 131 16.47 -2.57 -11.19
C PHE A 131 15.66 -3.87 -11.22
N PRO A 132 14.40 -3.82 -11.70
CA PRO A 132 13.61 -5.04 -11.89
C PRO A 132 14.28 -5.94 -12.91
N SER A 133 14.20 -7.25 -12.71
CA SER A 133 14.78 -8.25 -13.62
C SER A 133 13.89 -8.53 -14.81
#